data_33f23738749f1c8231884a372f19b669
#
_entry.id   33f23738749f1c8231884a372f19b669
#
_cell.length_a   1.000
_cell.length_b   1.000
_cell.length_c   1.000
_cell.angle_alpha   90.00
_cell.angle_beta   90.00
_cell.angle_gamma   90.00
#
_symmetry.space_group_name_H-M   'P 1'
#
loop_
_entity.id
_entity.type
_entity.pdbx_description
1 polymer ?
#
loop_
_entity_poly.entity_id
_entity_poly.type
_entity_poly.pdbx_seq_one_letter_code
_entity_poly.pdbx_strand_id
1 'polypeptide(L)'
;MDLSFVSICLLLKNKKILVTQRPKNKPHSYFWEFPGGKLENNENFYDAAIRELKEELCIRVSKKKLILIDSINYSYKKNQIIIM
;
A
#
# COMPACT_ATOMS: atom_id res chain seq x y z
N MET A 1 3.48 16.43 -15.07
CA MET A 1 3.48 16.11 -13.63
C MET A 1 2.77 14.78 -13.43
N ASP A 2 3.46 13.83 -12.85
CA ASP A 2 2.88 12.51 -12.62
C ASP A 2 2.25 12.45 -11.25
N LEU A 3 0.98 12.10 -11.22
CA LEU A 3 0.23 11.93 -10.00
C LEU A 3 -0.08 10.45 -9.82
N SER A 4 0.31 9.91 -8.68
CA SER A 4 0.04 8.51 -8.37
C SER A 4 -0.80 8.39 -7.10
N PHE A 5 -1.73 7.45 -7.13
CA PHE A 5 -2.49 7.06 -5.96
C PHE A 5 -1.93 5.76 -5.42
N VAL A 6 -1.72 5.72 -4.13
CA VAL A 6 -1.12 4.57 -3.46
C VAL A 6 -2.08 4.07 -2.39
N SER A 7 -2.29 2.77 -2.36
CA SER A 7 -3.05 2.12 -1.31
C SER A 7 -2.10 1.49 -0.31
N ILE A 8 -2.28 1.79 0.95
CA ILE A 8 -1.47 1.20 2.03
C ILE A 8 -2.40 0.40 2.93
N CYS A 9 -2.00 -0.82 3.25
CA CYS A 9 -2.81 -1.71 4.05
C CYS A 9 -2.17 -1.95 5.41
N LEU A 10 -2.96 -1.75 6.46
CA LEU A 10 -2.55 -2.08 7.82
C LEU A 10 -3.15 -3.43 8.20
N LEU A 11 -2.32 -4.45 8.26
CA LEU A 11 -2.74 -5.80 8.64
C LEU A 11 -2.52 -5.99 10.13
N LEU A 12 -3.63 -6.15 10.84
CA LEU A 12 -3.61 -6.30 12.29
C LEU A 12 -3.90 -7.74 12.69
N LYS A 13 -3.07 -8.26 13.58
CA LYS A 13 -3.29 -9.58 14.19
C LYS A 13 -2.67 -9.59 15.56
N ASN A 14 -3.46 -9.97 16.56
CA ASN A 14 -2.99 -10.08 17.96
C ASN A 14 -2.30 -8.80 18.45
N LYS A 15 -2.91 -7.64 18.14
CA LYS A 15 -2.39 -6.32 18.51
C LYS A 15 -1.03 -5.98 17.88
N LYS A 16 -0.70 -6.64 16.78
CA LYS A 16 0.52 -6.38 16.01
C LYS A 16 0.17 -5.94 14.61
N ILE A 17 1.01 -5.10 14.03
CA ILE A 17 0.87 -4.64 12.65
C ILE A 17 1.99 -5.26 11.82
N LEU A 18 1.62 -5.79 10.66
CA LEU A 18 2.60 -6.36 9.73
C LEU A 18 3.34 -5.24 9.01
N VAL A 19 4.66 -5.33 9.01
CA VAL A 19 5.52 -4.46 8.19
C VAL A 19 6.44 -5.33 7.35
N THR A 20 6.86 -4.81 6.21
CA THR A 20 7.76 -5.49 5.30
C THR A 20 9.01 -4.64 5.09
N GLN A 21 10.10 -5.31 4.78
CA GLN A 21 11.36 -4.62 4.52
C GLN A 21 11.64 -4.61 3.02
N ARG A 22 11.99 -3.44 2.49
CA ARG A 22 12.33 -3.33 1.07
C ARG A 22 13.61 -4.08 0.77
N PRO A 23 13.67 -4.76 -0.39
CA PRO A 23 14.85 -5.52 -0.75
C PRO A 23 16.02 -4.59 -1.13
N LYS A 24 17.21 -5.19 -1.20
CA LYS A 24 18.45 -4.46 -1.47
C LYS A 24 18.45 -3.69 -2.78
N ASN A 25 17.76 -4.19 -3.79
CA ASN A 25 17.82 -3.63 -5.15
C ASN A 25 16.75 -2.58 -5.44
N LYS A 26 15.99 -2.17 -4.45
CA LYS A 26 14.91 -1.19 -4.61
C LYS A 26 15.31 0.14 -4.01
N PRO A 27 14.74 1.26 -4.50
CA PRO A 27 14.91 2.55 -3.82
C PRO A 27 14.54 2.43 -2.34
N HIS A 28 15.26 3.16 -1.49
CA HIS A 28 15.08 3.08 -0.05
C HIS A 28 15.27 1.65 0.49
N SER A 29 16.32 0.97 -0.01
CA SER A 29 16.60 -0.41 0.39
C SER A 29 16.67 -0.55 1.91
N TYR A 30 16.17 -1.68 2.40
CA TYR A 30 16.10 -2.04 3.82
C TYR A 30 15.17 -1.17 4.68
N PHE A 31 14.48 -0.19 4.10
CA PHE A 31 13.45 0.55 4.84
C PHE A 31 12.27 -0.37 5.13
N TRP A 32 11.69 -0.21 6.31
CA TRP A 32 10.48 -0.92 6.70
C TRP A 32 9.27 -0.14 6.22
N GLU A 33 8.27 -0.84 5.73
CA GLU A 33 7.07 -0.21 5.19
C GLU A 33 5.84 -1.09 5.40
N PHE A 34 4.68 -0.47 5.30
CA PHE A 34 3.44 -1.23 5.27
C PHE A 34 3.20 -1.78 3.87
N PRO A 35 2.57 -2.97 3.75
CA PRO A 35 2.23 -3.50 2.43
C PRO A 35 1.28 -2.59 1.68
N GLY A 36 1.42 -2.56 0.38
CA GLY A 36 0.58 -1.77 -0.50
C GLY A 36 1.30 -1.40 -1.77
N GLY A 37 0.70 -0.55 -2.56
CA GLY A 37 1.28 -0.11 -3.81
C GLY A 37 0.37 0.82 -4.58
N LYS A 38 0.81 1.17 -5.77
CA LYS A 38 0.09 2.10 -6.64
C LYS A 38 -1.18 1.47 -7.19
N LEU A 39 -2.22 2.29 -7.32
CA LEU A 39 -3.44 1.86 -7.99
C LEU A 39 -3.16 1.66 -9.47
N GLU A 40 -3.69 0.58 -10.02
CA GLU A 40 -3.72 0.36 -11.46
C GLU A 40 -5.01 0.93 -12.04
N ASN A 41 -5.12 0.96 -13.36
CA ASN A 41 -6.29 1.50 -14.03
C ASN A 41 -7.56 0.79 -13.58
N ASN A 42 -8.58 1.59 -13.28
CA ASN A 42 -9.90 1.09 -12.87
C ASN A 42 -9.92 0.39 -11.51
N GLU A 43 -8.88 0.54 -10.72
CA GLU A 43 -8.88 0.04 -9.35
C GLU A 43 -9.30 1.14 -8.36
N ASN A 44 -10.04 0.74 -7.34
CA ASN A 44 -10.20 1.57 -6.16
C ASN A 44 -9.16 1.15 -5.11
N PHE A 45 -9.14 1.84 -3.98
CA PHE A 45 -8.14 1.56 -2.94
C PHE A 45 -8.28 0.16 -2.35
N TYR A 46 -9.50 -0.35 -2.23
CA TYR A 46 -9.73 -1.71 -1.74
C TYR A 46 -9.19 -2.75 -2.70
N ASP A 47 -9.47 -2.59 -3.98
CA ASP A 47 -9.01 -3.52 -5.01
C ASP A 47 -7.49 -3.54 -5.09
N ALA A 48 -6.87 -2.37 -5.03
CA ALA A 48 -5.41 -2.28 -5.03
C ALA A 48 -4.80 -2.96 -3.82
N ALA A 49 -5.38 -2.76 -2.63
CA ALA A 49 -4.90 -3.40 -1.41
C ALA A 49 -4.99 -4.93 -1.53
N ILE A 50 -6.11 -5.44 -2.00
CA ILE A 50 -6.30 -6.89 -2.17
C ILE A 50 -5.28 -7.45 -3.15
N ARG A 51 -5.08 -6.79 -4.29
CA ARG A 51 -4.12 -7.23 -5.29
C ARG A 51 -2.70 -7.21 -4.75
N GLU A 52 -2.29 -6.12 -4.13
CA GLU A 52 -0.93 -5.97 -3.61
C GLU A 52 -0.63 -6.99 -2.50
N LEU A 53 -1.57 -7.25 -1.61
CA LEU A 53 -1.39 -8.25 -0.57
C LEU A 53 -1.19 -9.64 -1.16
N LYS A 54 -1.94 -9.95 -2.22
CA LYS A 54 -1.80 -11.23 -2.89
C LYS A 54 -0.46 -11.33 -3.62
N GLU A 55 -0.06 -10.29 -4.33
CA GLU A 55 1.18 -10.28 -5.10
C GLU A 55 2.42 -10.28 -4.20
N GLU A 56 2.43 -9.42 -3.19
CA GLU A 56 3.62 -9.26 -2.34
C GLU A 56 3.75 -10.35 -1.29
N LEU A 57 2.64 -10.75 -0.67
CA LEU A 57 2.66 -11.59 0.52
C LEU A 57 1.87 -12.89 0.38
N CYS A 58 1.24 -13.12 -0.76
CA CYS A 58 0.37 -14.28 -0.97
C CYS A 58 -0.77 -14.37 0.04
N ILE A 59 -1.20 -13.23 0.55
CA ILE A 59 -2.31 -13.13 1.48
C ILE A 59 -3.58 -12.78 0.72
N ARG A 60 -4.64 -13.55 0.96
CA ARG A 60 -5.95 -13.30 0.37
C ARG A 60 -6.87 -12.67 1.40
N VAL A 61 -7.42 -11.52 1.06
CA VAL A 61 -8.30 -10.77 1.94
C VAL A 61 -9.62 -10.52 1.24
N SER A 62 -10.72 -10.70 1.97
CA SER A 62 -12.04 -10.35 1.48
C SER A 62 -12.24 -8.83 1.58
N LYS A 63 -12.85 -8.24 0.55
CA LYS A 63 -13.16 -6.81 0.54
C LYS A 63 -13.99 -6.39 1.75
N LYS A 64 -14.85 -7.27 2.23
CA LYS A 64 -15.72 -7.01 3.39
C LYS A 64 -14.94 -6.74 4.68
N LYS A 65 -13.71 -7.22 4.75
CA LYS A 65 -12.86 -7.06 5.94
C LYS A 65 -12.00 -5.81 5.90
N LEU A 66 -12.01 -5.10 4.78
CA LEU A 66 -11.22 -3.88 4.61
C LEU A 66 -12.01 -2.68 5.08
N ILE A 67 -11.37 -1.83 5.85
CA ILE A 67 -11.96 -0.60 6.35
C ILE A 67 -11.05 0.55 5.95
N LEU A 68 -11.61 1.55 5.27
CA LEU A 68 -10.86 2.75 4.96
C LEU A 68 -10.71 3.57 6.25
N ILE A 69 -9.48 3.75 6.69
CA ILE A 69 -9.21 4.47 7.93
C ILE A 69 -9.06 5.96 7.66
N ASP A 70 -8.24 6.31 6.66
CA ASP A 70 -7.95 7.70 6.37
C ASP A 70 -7.38 7.84 4.96
N SER A 71 -7.39 9.06 4.45
CA SER A 71 -6.73 9.36 3.20
C SER A 71 -5.92 10.65 3.38
N ILE A 72 -4.65 10.59 2.98
CA ILE A 72 -3.70 11.67 3.19
C ILE A 72 -3.11 12.05 1.85
N ASN A 73 -3.08 13.37 1.58
CA ASN A 73 -2.43 13.89 0.39
C ASN A 73 -1.00 14.25 0.72
N TYR A 74 -0.07 13.69 -0.04
CA TYR A 74 1.33 13.93 0.16
C TYR A 74 2.01 14.14 -1.17
N SER A 75 2.79 15.22 -1.30
CA SER A 75 3.44 15.58 -2.56
C SER A 75 4.94 15.62 -2.39
N TYR A 76 5.63 15.01 -3.35
CA TYR A 76 7.07 15.16 -3.49
C TYR A 76 7.36 16.12 -4.64
N LYS A 77 8.50 16.78 -4.59
CA LYS A 77 8.90 17.73 -5.63
C LYS A 77 9.00 17.09 -7.02
N LYS A 78 9.48 15.86 -7.10
CA LYS A 78 9.67 15.19 -8.38
C LYS A 78 8.46 14.41 -8.82
N ASN A 79 7.83 13.74 -7.90
CA ASN A 79 6.64 12.94 -8.16
C ASN A 79 5.62 13.27 -7.11
N GLN A 80 4.39 13.39 -7.52
CA GLN A 80 3.32 13.59 -6.56
C GLN A 80 2.65 12.26 -6.26
N ILE A 81 2.54 11.97 -4.98
CA ILE A 81 1.94 10.74 -4.50
C ILE A 81 0.82 11.11 -3.54
N ILE A 82 -0.36 10.59 -3.82
CA ILE A 82 -1.47 10.71 -2.91
C ILE A 82 -1.62 9.38 -2.19
N ILE A 83 -1.51 9.44 -0.87
CA ILE A 83 -1.56 8.26 -0.01
C ILE A 83 -2.94 8.22 0.62
N MET A 84 -3.63 7.13 0.40
CA MET A 84 -5.01 6.96 0.88
C MET A 84 -5.10 5.80 1.84
#